data_d221dcdb7d8f90ff2153de30e7ae2774
#
_entry.id   d221dcdb7d8f90ff2153de30e7ae2774
#
_cell.length_a   1.000
_cell.length_b   1.000
_cell.length_c   1.000
_cell.angle_alpha   90.00
_cell.angle_beta   90.00
_cell.angle_gamma   90.00
#
_symmetry.space_group_name_H-M   'P 1'
#
loop_
_entity.id
_entity.type
_entity.pdbx_description
1 polymer ?
#
loop_
_entity_poly.entity_id
_entity_poly.type
_entity_poly.pdbx_seq_one_letter_code
_entity_poly.pdbx_strand_id
1 'polypeptide(L)'
;MDFDKKEFYGIVAKAKKQMQITIDQDCNVADTKPDVEKMIQTRGIVKIQETEMMVDRVRIKGEFVFQGLYGTNDTSAYLESLEYSLPFEEYVHIEGVLPSDYVKVKYTIDDINTILINSRKISIRVLLTFSFQITEEMKEKGIIEIHEENVSVLKKDVQITDLIVNKKDIARLKEELVLPANKANIYQILWTQVDMENLQAKIGEHMIEIQGAMHIFVLYLGEDAQMPVQYARWEIPVDTQLECYESVSYTHLTLPT
;
A
#
# COMPACT_ATOMS: atom_id res chain seq x y z
N MET A 1 27.60 41.82 -18.87
CA MET A 1 27.04 40.58 -19.45
C MET A 1 25.57 40.51 -19.08
N ASP A 2 24.72 40.64 -20.04
CA ASP A 2 23.27 40.53 -19.86
C ASP A 2 22.82 39.13 -20.27
N PHE A 3 22.07 38.45 -19.40
CA PHE A 3 21.64 37.07 -19.62
C PHE A 3 20.33 36.77 -18.91
N ASP A 4 19.50 36.02 -19.61
CA ASP A 4 18.23 35.51 -19.05
C ASP A 4 18.48 34.25 -18.23
N LYS A 5 17.89 34.22 -17.04
CA LYS A 5 17.89 33.07 -16.12
C LYS A 5 16.52 32.46 -16.01
N LYS A 6 16.48 31.15 -15.98
CA LYS A 6 15.26 30.39 -15.65
C LYS A 6 15.51 29.55 -14.40
N GLU A 7 14.55 29.52 -13.51
CA GLU A 7 14.55 28.58 -12.38
C GLU A 7 14.01 27.21 -12.86
N PHE A 8 14.74 26.18 -12.49
CA PHE A 8 14.37 24.79 -12.76
C PHE A 8 14.10 24.11 -11.42
N TYR A 9 12.99 23.40 -11.36
CA TYR A 9 12.59 22.62 -10.21
C TYR A 9 12.72 21.15 -10.58
N GLY A 10 13.26 20.36 -9.69
CA GLY A 10 13.41 18.93 -9.92
C GLY A 10 13.39 18.16 -8.63
N ILE A 11 13.29 16.84 -8.73
CA ILE A 11 13.44 15.93 -7.61
C ILE A 11 14.70 15.12 -7.77
N VAL A 12 15.52 15.11 -6.72
CA VAL A 12 16.74 14.32 -6.66
C VAL A 12 16.60 13.23 -5.61
N ALA A 13 17.06 12.03 -5.96
CA ALA A 13 17.18 10.94 -5.00
C ALA A 13 18.27 11.26 -3.97
N LYS A 14 17.90 11.38 -2.70
CA LYS A 14 18.79 11.73 -1.60
C LYS A 14 19.33 10.51 -0.88
N ALA A 15 18.46 9.57 -0.54
CA ALA A 15 18.85 8.34 0.16
C ALA A 15 17.92 7.17 -0.17
N LYS A 16 18.46 5.96 -0.02
CA LYS A 16 17.68 4.71 0.01
C LYS A 16 18.11 3.91 1.22
N LYS A 17 17.15 3.39 1.98
CA LYS A 17 17.41 2.57 3.16
C LYS A 17 16.41 1.42 3.20
N GLN A 18 16.88 0.26 3.66
CA GLN A 18 16.01 -0.86 4.01
C GLN A 18 16.15 -1.14 5.51
N MET A 19 15.06 -1.53 6.11
CA MET A 19 15.00 -1.96 7.50
C MET A 19 14.08 -3.18 7.59
N GLN A 20 14.53 -4.18 8.31
CA GLN A 20 13.75 -5.36 8.63
C GLN A 20 13.29 -5.29 10.09
N ILE A 21 12.03 -5.57 10.33
CA ILE A 21 11.47 -5.68 11.67
C ILE A 21 10.85 -7.06 11.90
N THR A 22 10.84 -7.49 13.14
CA THR A 22 10.13 -8.70 13.56
C THR A 22 9.02 -8.29 14.54
N ILE A 23 7.80 -8.66 14.23
CA ILE A 23 6.68 -8.57 15.16
C ILE A 23 6.46 -9.97 15.72
N ASP A 24 6.50 -10.12 17.04
CA ASP A 24 6.31 -11.39 17.73
C ASP A 24 5.30 -11.19 18.87
N GLN A 25 4.13 -11.82 18.72
CA GLN A 25 3.03 -11.60 19.66
C GLN A 25 2.20 -12.87 19.87
N ASP A 26 1.90 -13.14 21.15
CA ASP A 26 0.96 -14.15 21.56
C ASP A 26 -0.47 -13.58 21.54
N CYS A 27 -1.37 -14.28 20.87
CA CYS A 27 -2.77 -13.89 20.71
C CYS A 27 -3.70 -14.97 21.26
N ASN A 28 -4.68 -14.56 22.05
CA ASN A 28 -5.69 -15.47 22.60
C ASN A 28 -6.90 -15.56 21.63
N VAL A 29 -7.40 -16.77 21.47
CA VAL A 29 -8.65 -17.03 20.75
C VAL A 29 -9.81 -16.55 21.62
N ALA A 30 -10.72 -15.75 21.04
CA ALA A 30 -11.87 -15.24 21.76
C ALA A 30 -12.77 -16.37 22.27
N ASP A 31 -13.35 -16.22 23.46
CA ASP A 31 -14.17 -17.28 24.09
C ASP A 31 -15.42 -17.64 23.27
N THR A 32 -15.85 -16.74 22.40
CA THR A 32 -16.97 -16.97 21.49
C THR A 32 -16.64 -17.84 20.28
N LYS A 33 -15.35 -18.16 20.07
CA LYS A 33 -14.89 -18.99 18.95
C LYS A 33 -14.50 -20.38 19.43
N PRO A 34 -14.68 -21.42 18.59
CA PRO A 34 -14.27 -22.78 18.93
C PRO A 34 -12.74 -22.90 19.03
N ASP A 35 -12.31 -23.98 19.65
CA ASP A 35 -10.90 -24.31 19.82
C ASP A 35 -10.18 -24.52 18.47
N VAL A 36 -8.96 -24.03 18.38
CA VAL A 36 -8.10 -24.23 17.21
C VAL A 36 -7.51 -25.62 17.25
N GLU A 37 -7.77 -26.42 16.22
CA GLU A 37 -7.10 -27.71 16.02
C GLU A 37 -5.82 -27.51 15.21
N LYS A 38 -5.92 -26.82 14.06
CA LYS A 38 -4.78 -26.50 13.20
C LYS A 38 -5.02 -25.25 12.38
N MET A 39 -3.97 -24.48 12.14
CA MET A 39 -4.00 -23.41 11.14
C MET A 39 -4.01 -24.00 9.74
N ILE A 40 -4.90 -23.49 8.87
CA ILE A 40 -5.05 -23.92 7.47
C ILE A 40 -4.41 -22.93 6.54
N GLN A 41 -4.71 -21.64 6.75
CA GLN A 41 -4.22 -20.54 5.93
C GLN A 41 -3.95 -19.32 6.79
N THR A 42 -2.88 -18.59 6.49
CA THR A 42 -2.54 -17.34 7.13
C THR A 42 -2.25 -16.27 6.09
N ARG A 43 -2.62 -15.04 6.39
CA ARG A 43 -2.34 -13.87 5.56
C ARG A 43 -2.09 -12.66 6.46
N GLY A 44 -1.38 -11.69 5.92
CA GLY A 44 -1.20 -10.41 6.58
C GLY A 44 -1.31 -9.25 5.61
N ILE A 45 -1.73 -8.12 6.14
CA ILE A 45 -1.79 -6.85 5.43
C ILE A 45 -1.12 -5.81 6.33
N VAL A 46 -0.17 -5.06 5.77
CA VAL A 46 0.45 -3.93 6.47
C VAL A 46 -0.33 -2.67 6.15
N LYS A 47 -0.84 -2.01 7.19
CA LYS A 47 -1.47 -0.70 7.09
C LYS A 47 -0.55 0.34 7.70
N ILE A 48 0.14 1.11 6.86
CA ILE A 48 0.94 2.25 7.30
C ILE A 48 -0.02 3.40 7.60
N GLN A 49 -0.12 3.79 8.86
CA GLN A 49 -1.00 4.85 9.34
C GLN A 49 -0.31 6.21 9.24
N GLU A 50 0.97 6.27 9.57
CA GLU A 50 1.74 7.50 9.62
C GLU A 50 3.19 7.27 9.20
N THR A 51 3.72 8.23 8.45
CA THR A 51 5.14 8.31 8.10
C THR A 51 5.56 9.75 8.32
N GLU A 52 6.51 9.99 9.22
CA GLU A 52 6.97 11.32 9.61
C GLU A 52 8.47 11.46 9.33
N MET A 53 8.81 12.51 8.57
CA MET A 53 10.19 12.89 8.32
C MET A 53 10.70 13.76 9.48
N MET A 54 11.83 13.38 10.05
CA MET A 54 12.51 14.08 11.12
C MET A 54 13.96 14.34 10.71
N VAL A 55 14.70 15.12 11.49
CA VAL A 55 16.13 15.30 11.23
C VAL A 55 16.87 13.96 11.44
N ASP A 56 17.58 13.51 10.42
CA ASP A 56 18.38 12.28 10.37
C ASP A 56 17.60 10.99 10.65
N ARG A 57 16.27 11.00 10.57
CA ARG A 57 15.46 9.80 10.77
C ARG A 57 14.06 9.90 10.18
N VAL A 58 13.46 8.75 9.93
CA VAL A 58 12.06 8.58 9.53
C VAL A 58 11.35 7.77 10.62
N ARG A 59 10.21 8.27 11.11
CA ARG A 59 9.29 7.50 11.95
C ARG A 59 8.25 6.85 11.06
N ILE A 60 8.02 5.57 11.24
CA ILE A 60 6.94 4.82 10.61
C ILE A 60 6.06 4.19 11.69
N LYS A 61 4.75 4.40 11.59
CA LYS A 61 3.75 3.83 12.50
C LYS A 61 2.65 3.16 11.70
N GLY A 62 2.20 2.01 12.17
CA GLY A 62 1.15 1.26 11.50
C GLY A 62 0.73 0.04 12.28
N GLU A 63 0.01 -0.84 11.59
CA GLU A 63 -0.42 -2.12 12.10
C GLU A 63 -0.25 -3.21 11.04
N PHE A 64 0.12 -4.39 11.48
CA PHE A 64 0.01 -5.60 10.71
C PHE A 64 -1.30 -6.30 11.06
N VAL A 65 -2.22 -6.38 10.11
CA VAL A 65 -3.49 -7.09 10.28
C VAL A 65 -3.28 -8.54 9.85
N PHE A 66 -3.25 -9.42 10.85
CA PHE A 66 -3.17 -10.86 10.65
C PHE A 66 -4.56 -11.43 10.41
N GLN A 67 -4.69 -12.28 9.42
CA GLN A 67 -5.88 -13.11 9.17
C GLN A 67 -5.47 -14.59 9.16
N GLY A 68 -6.20 -15.41 9.90
CA GLY A 68 -5.99 -16.85 9.96
C GLY A 68 -7.30 -17.60 9.71
N LEU A 69 -7.25 -18.61 8.86
CA LEU A 69 -8.29 -19.62 8.72
C LEU A 69 -7.85 -20.89 9.43
N TYR A 70 -8.67 -21.46 10.27
CA TYR A 70 -8.32 -22.64 11.04
C TYR A 70 -9.41 -23.69 11.05
N GLY A 71 -8.99 -24.94 11.22
CA GLY A 71 -9.87 -26.08 11.44
C GLY A 71 -10.18 -26.23 12.92
N THR A 72 -11.41 -26.69 13.21
CA THR A 72 -11.90 -26.96 14.55
C THR A 72 -12.43 -28.41 14.64
N ASN A 73 -12.51 -28.95 15.86
CA ASN A 73 -13.15 -30.22 16.15
C ASN A 73 -14.66 -30.08 16.42
N ASP A 74 -15.20 -28.87 16.31
CA ASP A 74 -16.63 -28.63 16.46
C ASP A 74 -17.37 -29.14 15.23
N THR A 75 -18.32 -30.03 15.45
CA THR A 75 -19.12 -30.64 14.37
C THR A 75 -20.06 -29.65 13.69
N SER A 76 -20.33 -28.51 14.32
CA SER A 76 -21.19 -27.44 13.79
C SER A 76 -20.41 -26.42 12.94
N ALA A 77 -19.09 -26.31 13.11
CA ALA A 77 -18.27 -25.34 12.43
C ALA A 77 -16.85 -25.89 12.18
N TYR A 78 -16.66 -26.66 11.13
CA TYR A 78 -15.34 -27.24 10.79
C TYR A 78 -14.26 -26.23 10.47
N LEU A 79 -14.64 -25.02 10.06
CA LEU A 79 -13.76 -23.90 9.73
C LEU A 79 -14.17 -22.65 10.46
N GLU A 80 -13.17 -21.91 10.90
CA GLU A 80 -13.36 -20.62 11.56
C GLU A 80 -12.20 -19.69 11.22
N SER A 81 -12.38 -18.39 11.44
CA SER A 81 -11.39 -17.37 11.14
C SER A 81 -10.89 -16.65 12.39
N LEU A 82 -9.67 -16.14 12.32
CA LEU A 82 -9.08 -15.26 13.33
C LEU A 82 -8.59 -13.98 12.65
N GLU A 83 -8.74 -12.87 13.34
CA GLU A 83 -8.16 -11.60 12.92
C GLU A 83 -7.53 -10.91 14.12
N TYR A 84 -6.29 -10.45 13.96
CA TYR A 84 -5.57 -9.71 14.98
C TYR A 84 -4.88 -8.50 14.36
N SER A 85 -4.93 -7.37 15.07
CA SER A 85 -4.16 -6.18 14.73
C SER A 85 -2.92 -6.12 15.61
N LEU A 86 -1.74 -6.15 14.99
CA LEU A 86 -0.43 -6.11 15.63
C LEU A 86 0.22 -4.75 15.32
N PRO A 87 0.17 -3.79 16.26
CA PRO A 87 0.71 -2.46 16.02
C PRO A 87 2.23 -2.47 16.02
N PHE A 88 2.81 -1.58 15.21
CA PHE A 88 4.25 -1.31 15.22
C PHE A 88 4.52 0.19 15.13
N GLU A 89 5.64 0.61 15.71
CA GLU A 89 6.18 1.96 15.58
C GLU A 89 7.70 1.87 15.59
N GLU A 90 8.35 2.36 14.52
CA GLU A 90 9.77 2.22 14.31
C GLU A 90 10.42 3.51 13.85
N TYR A 91 11.67 3.68 14.22
CA TYR A 91 12.52 4.81 13.85
C TYR A 91 13.70 4.34 13.03
N VAL A 92 13.81 4.84 11.81
CA VAL A 92 14.89 4.50 10.88
C VAL A 92 15.85 5.65 10.80
N HIS A 93 17.09 5.45 11.24
CA HIS A 93 18.13 6.46 11.09
C HIS A 93 18.62 6.51 9.64
N ILE A 94 18.54 7.69 9.04
CA ILE A 94 19.01 7.99 7.68
C ILE A 94 19.68 9.35 7.72
N GLU A 95 21.00 9.37 7.69
CA GLU A 95 21.81 10.58 7.81
C GLU A 95 21.49 11.60 6.71
N GLY A 96 21.40 12.89 7.07
CA GLY A 96 21.20 14.01 6.17
C GLY A 96 19.75 14.24 5.72
N VAL A 97 18.78 13.42 6.15
CA VAL A 97 17.36 13.68 5.83
C VAL A 97 16.80 14.79 6.69
N LEU A 98 15.87 15.55 6.09
CA LEU A 98 15.23 16.71 6.68
C LEU A 98 13.70 16.56 6.68
N PRO A 99 12.98 17.27 7.57
CA PRO A 99 11.51 17.26 7.58
C PRO A 99 10.86 17.76 6.28
N SER A 100 11.59 18.52 5.45
CA SER A 100 11.14 19.00 4.14
C SER A 100 11.27 17.99 3.02
N ASP A 101 12.00 16.90 3.24
CA ASP A 101 12.20 15.86 2.22
C ASP A 101 10.94 14.99 2.07
N TYR A 102 10.81 14.36 0.91
CA TYR A 102 9.74 13.41 0.63
C TYR A 102 10.20 11.98 0.85
N VAL A 103 9.34 11.16 1.43
CA VAL A 103 9.61 9.72 1.61
C VAL A 103 8.57 8.87 0.91
N LYS A 104 9.04 7.91 0.12
CA LYS A 104 8.25 6.81 -0.40
C LYS A 104 8.61 5.54 0.36
N VAL A 105 7.62 4.92 1.01
CA VAL A 105 7.79 3.68 1.75
C VAL A 105 7.14 2.55 0.98
N LYS A 106 7.87 1.48 0.75
CA LYS A 106 7.36 0.18 0.30
C LYS A 106 7.62 -0.86 1.37
N TYR A 107 6.79 -1.88 1.44
CA TYR A 107 6.99 -2.99 2.35
C TYR A 107 6.91 -4.33 1.61
N THR A 108 7.55 -5.32 2.20
CA THR A 108 7.42 -6.73 1.82
C THR A 108 7.17 -7.54 3.09
N ILE A 109 6.25 -8.46 3.04
CA ILE A 109 6.05 -9.47 4.08
C ILE A 109 6.96 -10.63 3.72
N ASP A 110 8.06 -10.78 4.45
CA ASP A 110 9.08 -11.80 4.15
C ASP A 110 8.66 -13.16 4.67
N ASP A 111 8.02 -13.19 5.86
CA ASP A 111 7.54 -14.43 6.48
C ASP A 111 6.38 -14.16 7.45
N ILE A 112 5.47 -15.13 7.55
CA ILE A 112 4.42 -15.20 8.56
C ILE A 112 4.45 -16.60 9.16
N ASN A 113 4.93 -16.72 10.38
CA ASN A 113 4.97 -17.97 11.09
C ASN A 113 3.94 -17.98 12.24
N THR A 114 3.18 -19.05 12.35
CA THR A 114 2.20 -19.24 13.41
C THR A 114 2.45 -20.54 14.15
N ILE A 115 2.53 -20.45 15.46
CA ILE A 115 2.71 -21.62 16.36
C ILE A 115 1.49 -21.71 17.27
N LEU A 116 0.82 -22.84 17.23
CA LEU A 116 -0.26 -23.13 18.15
C LEU A 116 0.34 -23.54 19.49
N ILE A 117 0.25 -22.63 20.50
CA ILE A 117 0.76 -22.91 21.86
C ILE A 117 -0.19 -23.89 22.57
N ASN A 118 -1.49 -23.65 22.43
CA ASN A 118 -2.58 -24.54 22.83
C ASN A 118 -3.83 -24.18 22.02
N SER A 119 -4.94 -24.91 22.19
CA SER A 119 -6.17 -24.71 21.42
C SER A 119 -6.79 -23.28 21.54
N ARG A 120 -6.35 -22.50 22.53
CA ARG A 120 -6.86 -21.13 22.81
C ARG A 120 -5.80 -20.03 22.67
N LYS A 121 -4.56 -20.38 22.30
CA LYS A 121 -3.46 -19.42 22.23
C LYS A 121 -2.52 -19.70 21.06
N ILE A 122 -2.29 -18.68 20.25
CA ILE A 122 -1.45 -18.73 19.06
C ILE A 122 -0.33 -17.70 19.20
N SER A 123 0.92 -18.11 18.93
CA SER A 123 2.03 -17.18 18.74
C SER A 123 2.14 -16.83 17.26
N ILE A 124 2.18 -15.54 16.95
CA ILE A 124 2.30 -15.00 15.60
C ILE A 124 3.63 -14.27 15.50
N ARG A 125 4.50 -14.74 14.61
CA ARG A 125 5.76 -14.07 14.28
C ARG A 125 5.73 -13.63 12.83
N VAL A 126 5.97 -12.33 12.60
CA VAL A 126 5.98 -11.74 11.26
C VAL A 126 7.32 -11.06 11.03
N LEU A 127 7.89 -11.30 9.86
CA LEU A 127 9.09 -10.63 9.39
C LEU A 127 8.70 -9.68 8.26
N LEU A 128 8.97 -8.38 8.44
CA LEU A 128 8.64 -7.32 7.49
C LEU A 128 9.90 -6.58 7.08
N THR A 129 10.07 -6.36 5.78
CA THR A 129 11.09 -5.45 5.25
C THR A 129 10.44 -4.18 4.72
N PHE A 130 10.86 -3.03 5.26
CA PHE A 130 10.50 -1.71 4.75
C PHE A 130 11.64 -1.14 3.91
N SER A 131 11.29 -0.60 2.74
CA SER A 131 12.20 0.09 1.83
C SER A 131 11.82 1.56 1.75
N PHE A 132 12.72 2.42 2.19
CA PHE A 132 12.57 3.88 2.19
C PHE A 132 13.34 4.47 1.02
N GLN A 133 12.66 5.27 0.22
CA GLN A 133 13.27 6.09 -0.82
C GLN A 133 13.01 7.55 -0.49
N ILE A 134 14.07 8.29 -0.20
CA ILE A 134 14.03 9.69 0.16
C ILE A 134 14.40 10.52 -1.05
N THR A 135 13.63 11.57 -1.30
CA THR A 135 13.87 12.54 -2.36
C THR A 135 13.79 13.94 -1.80
N GLU A 136 14.57 14.86 -2.36
CA GLU A 136 14.52 16.29 -2.02
C GLU A 136 14.18 17.12 -3.25
N GLU A 137 13.56 18.28 -3.03
CA GLU A 137 13.40 19.28 -4.08
C GLU A 137 14.73 19.95 -4.37
N MET A 138 15.06 20.03 -5.64
CA MET A 138 16.18 20.78 -6.14
C MET A 138 15.65 22.01 -6.87
N LYS A 139 16.18 23.18 -6.52
CA LYS A 139 15.90 24.43 -7.21
C LYS A 139 17.21 25.00 -7.72
N GLU A 140 17.36 25.00 -9.03
CA GLU A 140 18.57 25.50 -9.69
C GLU A 140 18.23 26.63 -10.67
N LYS A 141 19.17 27.60 -10.79
CA LYS A 141 19.06 28.68 -11.76
C LYS A 141 20.01 28.44 -12.92
N GLY A 142 19.48 28.24 -14.09
CA GLY A 142 20.26 28.10 -15.32
C GLY A 142 20.16 29.34 -16.21
N ILE A 143 21.24 29.66 -16.93
CA ILE A 143 21.26 30.68 -17.96
C ILE A 143 20.64 30.06 -19.21
N ILE A 144 19.61 30.70 -19.76
CA ILE A 144 18.90 30.25 -20.96
C ILE A 144 19.27 31.06 -22.20
N GLU A 145 19.64 32.35 -22.02
CA GLU A 145 20.02 33.23 -23.11
C GLU A 145 21.06 34.26 -22.66
N ILE A 146 21.98 34.61 -23.57
CA ILE A 146 23.01 35.62 -23.37
C ILE A 146 22.83 36.68 -24.44
N HIS A 147 22.73 37.97 -23.99
CA HIS A 147 22.49 39.12 -24.83
C HIS A 147 23.77 39.96 -24.93
N GLU A 148 24.76 39.50 -25.69
CA GLU A 148 26.02 40.20 -25.87
C GLU A 148 26.47 40.12 -27.35
N GLU A 149 26.78 41.27 -27.97
CA GLU A 149 27.10 41.34 -29.40
C GLU A 149 28.44 40.70 -29.80
N ASN A 150 29.36 40.51 -28.86
CA ASN A 150 30.71 40.01 -29.10
C ASN A 150 30.97 38.62 -28.51
N VAL A 151 29.93 37.86 -28.21
CA VAL A 151 30.04 36.52 -27.58
C VAL A 151 29.50 35.47 -28.53
N SER A 152 30.30 34.43 -28.84
CA SER A 152 29.82 33.25 -29.52
C SER A 152 29.22 32.27 -28.53
N VAL A 153 27.96 31.91 -28.70
CA VAL A 153 27.23 31.03 -27.79
C VAL A 153 26.97 29.68 -28.48
N LEU A 154 27.37 28.59 -27.82
CA LEU A 154 26.98 27.25 -28.22
C LEU A 154 25.73 26.86 -27.37
N LYS A 155 24.56 26.79 -28.02
CA LYS A 155 23.33 26.34 -27.41
C LYS A 155 23.21 24.81 -27.55
N LYS A 156 22.78 24.16 -26.45
CA LYS A 156 22.44 22.75 -26.45
C LYS A 156 21.08 22.58 -25.80
N ASP A 157 20.17 21.93 -26.51
CA ASP A 157 18.86 21.58 -25.94
C ASP A 157 19.02 20.45 -24.91
N VAL A 158 18.47 20.68 -23.71
CA VAL A 158 18.49 19.72 -22.64
C VAL A 158 17.05 19.44 -22.22
N GLN A 159 16.68 18.19 -22.20
CA GLN A 159 15.37 17.76 -21.67
C GLN A 159 15.49 17.55 -20.17
N ILE A 160 14.68 18.25 -19.40
CA ILE A 160 14.66 18.19 -17.93
C ILE A 160 13.29 17.66 -17.51
N THR A 161 13.27 16.72 -16.60
CA THR A 161 12.05 16.26 -15.96
C THR A 161 11.80 17.08 -14.70
N ASP A 162 10.65 17.73 -14.63
CA ASP A 162 10.23 18.53 -13.49
C ASP A 162 9.10 17.83 -12.71
N LEU A 163 9.05 18.01 -11.38
CA LEU A 163 7.94 17.57 -10.57
C LEU A 163 6.89 18.66 -10.50
N ILE A 164 5.75 18.44 -11.13
CA ILE A 164 4.65 19.40 -11.12
C ILE A 164 3.75 19.18 -9.91
N VAL A 165 3.46 17.92 -9.58
CA VAL A 165 2.54 17.58 -8.48
C VAL A 165 3.01 16.31 -7.77
N ASN A 166 3.02 16.37 -6.43
CA ASN A 166 3.13 15.21 -5.55
C ASN A 166 1.97 15.25 -4.55
N LYS A 167 0.95 14.45 -4.79
CA LYS A 167 -0.27 14.43 -3.98
C LYS A 167 -0.60 13.00 -3.58
N LYS A 168 -1.00 12.81 -2.32
CA LYS A 168 -1.60 11.57 -1.83
C LYS A 168 -3.10 11.80 -1.69
N ASP A 169 -3.89 10.95 -2.31
CA ASP A 169 -5.34 11.02 -2.22
C ASP A 169 -5.94 9.64 -1.93
N ILE A 170 -7.20 9.61 -1.51
CA ILE A 170 -7.93 8.40 -1.16
C ILE A 170 -9.20 8.33 -2.01
N ALA A 171 -9.22 7.40 -2.96
CA ALA A 171 -10.45 7.05 -3.66
C ALA A 171 -11.28 6.09 -2.80
N ARG A 172 -12.58 6.38 -2.67
CA ARG A 172 -13.53 5.53 -1.95
C ARG A 172 -14.48 4.89 -2.94
N LEU A 173 -14.42 3.57 -3.04
CA LEU A 173 -15.35 2.77 -3.81
C LEU A 173 -16.36 2.14 -2.85
N LYS A 174 -17.64 2.19 -3.21
CA LYS A 174 -18.72 1.54 -2.48
C LYS A 174 -19.62 0.83 -3.47
N GLU A 175 -19.60 -0.48 -3.42
CA GLU A 175 -20.38 -1.33 -4.30
C GLU A 175 -21.22 -2.33 -3.50
N GLU A 176 -22.41 -2.65 -4.00
CA GLU A 176 -23.25 -3.68 -3.44
C GLU A 176 -23.02 -4.99 -4.21
N LEU A 177 -22.55 -6.02 -3.49
CA LEU A 177 -22.26 -7.31 -4.08
C LEU A 177 -23.45 -8.25 -3.92
N VAL A 178 -24.00 -8.69 -5.03
CA VAL A 178 -25.09 -9.64 -5.06
C VAL A 178 -24.54 -11.05 -5.23
N LEU A 179 -24.95 -11.96 -4.35
CA LEU A 179 -24.62 -13.38 -4.49
C LEU A 179 -25.30 -13.98 -5.74
N PRO A 180 -24.60 -14.84 -6.49
CA PRO A 180 -25.23 -15.61 -7.55
C PRO A 180 -26.41 -16.45 -7.02
N ALA A 181 -27.48 -16.56 -7.80
CA ALA A 181 -28.72 -17.23 -7.39
C ALA A 181 -28.56 -18.72 -7.01
N ASN A 182 -27.48 -19.36 -7.44
CA ASN A 182 -27.13 -20.74 -7.11
C ASN A 182 -26.29 -20.88 -5.83
N LYS A 183 -26.10 -19.81 -5.06
CA LYS A 183 -25.33 -19.80 -3.82
C LYS A 183 -26.26 -19.63 -2.63
N ALA A 184 -25.93 -20.31 -1.53
CA ALA A 184 -26.66 -20.13 -0.27
C ALA A 184 -26.35 -18.75 0.33
N ASN A 185 -27.27 -18.22 1.11
CA ASN A 185 -27.08 -16.99 1.86
C ASN A 185 -25.86 -17.08 2.77
N ILE A 186 -25.19 -15.97 2.98
CA ILE A 186 -24.02 -15.87 3.86
C ILE A 186 -24.50 -15.93 5.31
N TYR A 187 -24.06 -16.96 6.03
CA TYR A 187 -24.21 -17.01 7.50
C TYR A 187 -23.03 -16.32 8.19
N GLN A 188 -21.79 -16.64 7.74
CA GLN A 188 -20.58 -16.09 8.33
C GLN A 188 -19.46 -16.00 7.27
N ILE A 189 -18.79 -14.86 7.23
CA ILE A 189 -17.61 -14.70 6.37
C ILE A 189 -16.39 -15.26 7.11
N LEU A 190 -15.67 -16.16 6.46
CA LEU A 190 -14.46 -16.80 6.98
C LEU A 190 -13.18 -16.14 6.46
N TRP A 191 -13.20 -15.73 5.18
CA TRP A 191 -12.03 -15.17 4.52
C TRP A 191 -12.44 -14.21 3.42
N THR A 192 -11.70 -13.10 3.32
CA THR A 192 -11.87 -12.15 2.22
C THR A 192 -10.51 -11.84 1.61
N GLN A 193 -10.49 -11.73 0.29
CA GLN A 193 -9.32 -11.25 -0.45
C GLN A 193 -9.78 -10.24 -1.48
N VAL A 194 -9.03 -9.14 -1.57
CA VAL A 194 -9.28 -8.07 -2.54
C VAL A 194 -7.96 -7.78 -3.23
N ASP A 195 -7.94 -7.93 -4.53
CA ASP A 195 -6.78 -7.68 -5.37
C ASP A 195 -7.13 -6.65 -6.44
N MET A 196 -6.21 -5.74 -6.72
CA MET A 196 -6.35 -4.75 -7.78
C MET A 196 -5.50 -5.19 -8.97
N GLU A 197 -6.10 -5.24 -10.15
CA GLU A 197 -5.41 -5.65 -11.37
C GLU A 197 -5.55 -4.61 -12.47
N ASN A 198 -4.56 -4.61 -13.37
CA ASN A 198 -4.57 -3.79 -14.59
C ASN A 198 -4.78 -2.29 -14.34
N LEU A 199 -4.27 -1.78 -13.21
CA LEU A 199 -4.35 -0.37 -12.90
C LEU A 199 -3.57 0.45 -13.94
N GLN A 200 -4.29 1.31 -14.65
CA GLN A 200 -3.76 2.25 -15.62
C GLN A 200 -4.12 3.66 -15.21
N ALA A 201 -3.18 4.56 -15.38
CA ALA A 201 -3.43 5.97 -15.11
C ALA A 201 -3.27 6.77 -16.42
N LYS A 202 -4.25 7.60 -16.73
CA LYS A 202 -4.25 8.52 -17.86
C LYS A 202 -4.24 9.95 -17.34
N ILE A 203 -3.34 10.76 -17.89
CA ILE A 203 -3.22 12.16 -17.52
C ILE A 203 -4.12 12.98 -18.44
N GLY A 204 -5.07 13.71 -17.84
CA GLY A 204 -5.90 14.74 -18.48
C GLY A 204 -5.38 16.14 -18.18
N GLU A 205 -6.08 17.18 -18.61
CA GLU A 205 -5.65 18.57 -18.41
C GLU A 205 -5.59 18.99 -16.93
N HIS A 206 -6.54 18.54 -16.11
CA HIS A 206 -6.61 18.88 -14.69
C HIS A 206 -6.96 17.68 -13.81
N MET A 207 -6.85 16.49 -14.34
CA MET A 207 -7.20 15.26 -13.65
C MET A 207 -6.31 14.11 -14.08
N ILE A 208 -6.19 13.12 -13.19
CA ILE A 208 -5.60 11.83 -13.49
C ILE A 208 -6.73 10.80 -13.38
N GLU A 209 -7.05 10.15 -14.50
CA GLU A 209 -8.01 9.05 -14.52
C GLU A 209 -7.29 7.75 -14.18
N ILE A 210 -7.83 7.00 -13.23
CA ILE A 210 -7.31 5.68 -12.83
C ILE A 210 -8.38 4.65 -13.18
N GLN A 211 -8.03 3.72 -14.04
CA GLN A 211 -8.89 2.64 -14.50
C GLN A 211 -8.24 1.29 -14.19
N GLY A 212 -9.05 0.29 -13.86
CA GLY A 212 -8.58 -1.06 -13.58
C GLY A 212 -9.71 -1.99 -13.19
N ALA A 213 -9.37 -3.12 -12.58
CA ALA A 213 -10.33 -4.08 -12.06
C ALA A 213 -10.00 -4.44 -10.61
N MET A 214 -11.02 -4.57 -9.78
CA MET A 214 -10.93 -5.07 -8.42
C MET A 214 -11.54 -6.46 -8.36
N HIS A 215 -10.72 -7.46 -8.03
CA HIS A 215 -11.15 -8.84 -7.84
C HIS A 215 -11.41 -9.10 -6.36
N ILE A 216 -12.62 -9.52 -6.05
CA ILE A 216 -13.04 -9.83 -4.68
C ILE A 216 -13.31 -11.33 -4.60
N PHE A 217 -12.67 -11.98 -3.64
CA PHE A 217 -12.92 -13.36 -3.26
C PHE A 217 -13.42 -13.41 -1.82
N VAL A 218 -14.51 -14.14 -1.61
CA VAL A 218 -15.10 -14.36 -0.27
C VAL A 218 -15.31 -15.84 -0.06
N LEU A 219 -14.71 -16.39 1.00
CA LEU A 219 -15.02 -17.72 1.54
C LEU A 219 -15.96 -17.54 2.72
N TYR A 220 -17.03 -18.29 2.78
CA TYR A 220 -18.04 -18.12 3.81
C TYR A 220 -18.75 -19.43 4.19
N LEU A 221 -19.36 -19.46 5.36
CA LEU A 221 -20.34 -20.46 5.72
C LEU A 221 -21.70 -20.01 5.18
N GLY A 222 -22.34 -20.88 4.41
CA GLY A 222 -23.69 -20.70 3.92
C GLY A 222 -24.71 -21.32 4.87
N GLU A 223 -25.98 -20.95 4.72
CA GLU A 223 -27.11 -21.53 5.47
C GLU A 223 -27.44 -22.97 5.02
N ASP A 224 -26.77 -23.48 3.98
CA ASP A 224 -26.95 -24.86 3.49
C ASP A 224 -26.18 -25.87 4.35
N ALA A 225 -26.90 -26.68 5.11
CA ALA A 225 -26.31 -27.70 5.97
C ALA A 225 -25.55 -28.81 5.22
N GLN A 226 -25.83 -29.04 3.93
CA GLN A 226 -25.16 -30.07 3.13
C GLN A 226 -23.84 -29.59 2.53
N MET A 227 -23.76 -28.29 2.22
CA MET A 227 -22.56 -27.64 1.70
C MET A 227 -22.27 -26.35 2.46
N PRO A 228 -21.85 -26.45 3.74
CA PRO A 228 -21.75 -25.27 4.59
C PRO A 228 -20.66 -24.30 4.14
N VAL A 229 -19.56 -24.80 3.56
CA VAL A 229 -18.45 -23.96 3.09
C VAL A 229 -18.64 -23.62 1.63
N GLN A 230 -18.77 -22.34 1.34
CA GLN A 230 -18.97 -21.81 -0.01
C GLN A 230 -18.03 -20.66 -0.29
N TYR A 231 -17.87 -20.32 -1.56
CA TYR A 231 -17.15 -19.13 -1.99
C TYR A 231 -17.90 -18.37 -3.07
N ALA A 232 -17.62 -17.09 -3.17
CA ALA A 232 -18.07 -16.24 -4.26
C ALA A 232 -16.91 -15.35 -4.74
N ARG A 233 -16.97 -14.95 -6.00
CA ARG A 233 -16.00 -14.05 -6.64
C ARG A 233 -16.75 -12.99 -7.41
N TRP A 234 -16.21 -11.78 -7.36
CA TRP A 234 -16.70 -10.66 -8.15
C TRP A 234 -15.52 -9.94 -8.78
N GLU A 235 -15.77 -9.40 -9.95
CA GLU A 235 -14.88 -8.46 -10.62
C GLU A 235 -15.63 -7.14 -10.77
N ILE A 236 -15.04 -6.08 -10.25
CA ILE A 236 -15.64 -4.75 -10.23
C ILE A 236 -14.71 -3.83 -11.00
N PRO A 237 -15.23 -3.12 -12.03
CA PRO A 237 -14.44 -2.11 -12.71
C PRO A 237 -14.11 -0.96 -11.74
N VAL A 238 -12.86 -0.54 -11.74
CA VAL A 238 -12.40 0.63 -11.01
C VAL A 238 -12.25 1.76 -12.01
N ASP A 239 -13.00 2.84 -11.80
CA ASP A 239 -12.89 4.07 -12.55
C ASP A 239 -12.98 5.24 -11.57
N THR A 240 -11.87 5.93 -11.36
CA THR A 240 -11.79 7.04 -10.43
C THR A 240 -10.90 8.14 -10.97
N GLN A 241 -11.14 9.37 -10.50
CA GLN A 241 -10.43 10.56 -10.94
C GLN A 241 -9.77 11.24 -9.75
N LEU A 242 -8.53 11.65 -9.95
CA LEU A 242 -7.77 12.48 -9.00
C LEU A 242 -7.63 13.88 -9.61
N GLU A 243 -8.06 14.91 -8.88
CA GLU A 243 -7.92 16.29 -9.31
C GLU A 243 -6.46 16.74 -9.23
N CYS A 244 -5.95 17.30 -10.32
CA CYS A 244 -4.68 17.99 -10.43
C CYS A 244 -4.92 19.39 -10.93
N TYR A 245 -4.69 20.40 -10.10
CA TYR A 245 -4.97 21.82 -10.44
C TYR A 245 -3.97 22.43 -11.43
N GLU A 246 -2.83 21.79 -11.66
CA GLU A 246 -1.85 22.22 -12.64
C GLU A 246 -1.96 21.36 -13.91
N SER A 247 -1.86 21.98 -15.09
CA SER A 247 -1.88 21.28 -16.37
C SER A 247 -0.65 20.38 -16.48
N VAL A 248 -0.85 19.08 -16.31
CA VAL A 248 0.23 18.08 -16.37
C VAL A 248 0.36 17.57 -17.79
N SER A 249 1.43 17.91 -18.45
CA SER A 249 1.71 17.46 -19.82
C SER A 249 2.69 16.30 -19.93
N TYR A 250 2.96 15.49 -18.90
CA TYR A 250 3.91 14.34 -18.94
C TYR A 250 3.71 13.36 -17.81
N THR A 251 4.00 12.19 -17.96
CA THR A 251 4.44 10.93 -18.55
C THR A 251 5.01 9.93 -17.53
N HIS A 252 5.07 10.17 -16.22
CA HIS A 252 5.47 9.17 -15.23
C HIS A 252 4.58 9.19 -14.00
N LEU A 253 3.58 8.30 -14.02
CA LEU A 253 2.78 7.95 -12.86
C LEU A 253 3.36 6.67 -12.23
N THR A 254 3.72 6.74 -10.95
CA THR A 254 3.99 5.54 -10.17
C THR A 254 2.80 5.30 -9.26
N LEU A 255 1.96 4.34 -9.63
CA LEU A 255 0.95 3.81 -8.72
C LEU A 255 1.65 2.94 -7.66
N PRO A 256 1.25 3.03 -6.38
CA PRO A 256 1.71 2.09 -5.37
C PRO A 256 1.14 0.70 -5.70
N THR A 257 2.03 -0.26 -5.84
CA THR A 257 1.67 -1.69 -5.92
C THR A 257 1.53 -2.23 -4.52
#